data_fc20a6efb05403b107ae1194eda84dbc
#
_entry.id   fc20a6efb05403b107ae1194eda84dbc
#
_cell.length_a   1.000
_cell.length_b   1.000
_cell.length_c   1.000
_cell.angle_alpha   90.00
_cell.angle_beta   90.00
_cell.angle_gamma   90.00
#
_symmetry.space_group_name_H-M   'P 1'
#
loop_
_entity.id
_entity.type
_entity.pdbx_description
1 polymer ?
#
loop_
_entity_poly.entity_id
_entity_poly.type
_entity_poly.pdbx_seq_one_letter_code
_entity_poly.pdbx_strand_id
1 'polypeptide(L)'
;EVLWDIGAGSGSISIEWCLGHPKNVAFAIERRRDRISLIKANRKKFGLQERLTVKHGNIETIAKDLPTPNAVFIGGGVTSDLIYQVIKVLGKNSRLVINAVTLESQALLLKKYKQFGGNLKKINISKPKPIGGKTIWSAQYNIIQWSFKT
;
A
#
# COMPACT_ATOMS: atom_id res chain seq x y z
N GLU A 1 16.43 -0.98 0.46
CA GLU A 1 15.49 -0.92 -0.66
C GLU A 1 14.52 0.28 -0.51
N VAL A 2 14.00 0.79 -1.62
CA VAL A 2 13.07 1.93 -1.70
C VAL A 2 11.64 1.40 -1.88
N LEU A 3 10.73 1.81 -0.99
CA LEU A 3 9.28 1.59 -1.12
C LEU A 3 8.56 2.88 -1.53
N TRP A 4 7.64 2.78 -2.48
CA TRP A 4 6.55 3.73 -2.65
C TRP A 4 5.27 3.14 -2.05
N ASP A 5 4.71 3.82 -1.05
CA ASP A 5 3.46 3.46 -0.39
C ASP A 5 2.37 4.44 -0.83
N ILE A 6 1.57 4.05 -1.83
CA ILE A 6 0.57 4.90 -2.47
C ILE A 6 -0.79 4.70 -1.80
N GLY A 7 -1.36 5.80 -1.29
CA GLY A 7 -2.53 5.75 -0.43
C GLY A 7 -2.18 5.24 0.96
N ALA A 8 -1.11 5.78 1.53
CA ALA A 8 -0.44 5.26 2.73
C ALA A 8 -1.31 5.22 4.00
N GLY A 9 -2.41 5.96 4.05
CA GLY A 9 -3.36 5.93 5.17
C GLY A 9 -2.75 6.33 6.50
N SER A 10 -2.50 5.37 7.39
CA SER A 10 -1.79 5.57 8.68
C SER A 10 -0.27 5.45 8.56
N GLY A 11 0.24 5.04 7.39
CA GLY A 11 1.65 4.79 7.15
C GLY A 11 2.16 3.43 7.65
N SER A 12 1.25 2.51 8.02
CA SER A 12 1.63 1.23 8.61
C SER A 12 2.54 0.39 7.70
N ILE A 13 2.26 0.32 6.40
CA ILE A 13 3.09 -0.42 5.45
C ILE A 13 4.49 0.21 5.34
N SER A 14 4.56 1.53 5.22
CA SER A 14 5.83 2.27 5.20
C SER A 14 6.66 2.04 6.47
N ILE A 15 6.01 2.01 7.64
CA ILE A 15 6.65 1.79 8.94
C ILE A 15 7.21 0.37 9.00
N GLU A 16 6.39 -0.65 8.74
CA GLU A 16 6.82 -2.06 8.74
C GLU A 16 7.95 -2.30 7.73
N TRP A 17 7.88 -1.68 6.55
CA TRP A 17 8.96 -1.73 5.57
C TRP A 17 10.29 -1.21 6.12
N CYS A 18 10.26 -0.03 6.76
CA CYS A 18 11.46 0.56 7.35
C CYS A 18 11.99 -0.24 8.55
N LEU A 19 11.08 -0.82 9.38
CA LEU A 19 11.47 -1.65 10.51
C LEU A 19 12.07 -3.00 10.06
N GLY A 20 11.64 -3.51 8.91
CA GLY A 20 12.10 -4.80 8.38
C GLY A 20 13.60 -4.84 8.02
N HIS A 21 14.24 -3.70 7.76
CA HIS A 21 15.68 -3.65 7.52
C HIS A 21 16.23 -2.22 7.72
N PRO A 22 17.42 -2.03 8.35
CA PRO A 22 17.94 -0.70 8.70
C PRO A 22 18.26 0.19 7.49
N LYS A 23 18.52 -0.37 6.31
CA LYS A 23 18.75 0.36 5.05
C LYS A 23 17.50 0.59 4.21
N ASN A 24 16.33 0.13 4.67
CA ASN A 24 15.07 0.38 3.96
C ASN A 24 14.62 1.81 4.17
N VAL A 25 14.15 2.43 3.07
CA VAL A 25 13.52 3.74 3.07
C VAL A 25 12.14 3.67 2.41
N ALA A 26 11.23 4.53 2.83
CA ALA A 26 9.88 4.57 2.29
C ALA A 26 9.43 5.99 1.97
N PHE A 27 8.64 6.11 0.91
CA PHE A 27 7.93 7.32 0.53
C PHE A 27 6.44 7.06 0.67
N ALA A 28 5.85 7.57 1.76
CA ALA A 28 4.41 7.49 2.04
C ALA A 28 3.69 8.63 1.31
N ILE A 29 2.88 8.28 0.31
CA ILE A 29 2.16 9.22 -0.54
C ILE A 29 0.69 9.18 -0.16
N GLU A 30 0.14 10.31 0.28
CA GLU A 30 -1.24 10.39 0.76
C GLU A 30 -1.86 11.75 0.34
N ARG A 31 -3.14 11.72 -0.04
CA ARG A 31 -3.87 12.93 -0.48
C ARG A 31 -4.58 13.64 0.66
N ARG A 32 -4.98 12.93 1.69
CA ARG A 32 -5.76 13.45 2.80
C ARG A 32 -4.85 14.05 3.87
N ARG A 33 -5.05 15.32 4.20
CA ARG A 33 -4.26 16.06 5.19
C ARG A 33 -4.35 15.48 6.61
N ASP A 34 -5.54 15.02 7.00
CA ASP A 34 -5.74 14.37 8.31
C ASP A 34 -4.89 13.10 8.44
N ARG A 35 -4.80 12.28 7.37
CA ARG A 35 -3.94 11.09 7.33
C ARG A 35 -2.46 11.42 7.29
N ILE A 36 -2.06 12.49 6.60
CA ILE A 36 -0.67 12.98 6.63
C ILE A 36 -0.20 13.26 8.07
N SER A 37 -1.05 13.91 8.85
CA SER A 37 -0.75 14.19 10.27
C SER A 37 -0.57 12.90 11.07
N LEU A 38 -1.43 11.92 10.82
CA LEU A 38 -1.34 10.59 11.44
C LEU A 38 -0.04 9.86 11.05
N ILE A 39 0.33 9.86 9.75
CA ILE A 39 1.59 9.24 9.30
C ILE A 39 2.79 9.89 9.98
N LYS A 40 2.81 11.24 10.08
CA LYS A 40 3.89 11.98 10.73
C LYS A 40 4.01 11.64 12.23
N ALA A 41 2.88 11.53 12.93
CA ALA A 41 2.85 11.14 14.34
C ALA A 41 3.37 9.70 14.52
N ASN A 42 2.89 8.76 13.71
CA ASN A 42 3.37 7.38 13.74
C ASN A 42 4.87 7.26 13.39
N ARG A 43 5.32 7.95 12.33
CA ARG A 43 6.75 8.03 11.96
C ARG A 43 7.62 8.47 13.14
N LYS A 44 7.20 9.52 13.87
CA LYS A 44 7.91 10.02 15.06
C LYS A 44 7.94 8.98 16.17
N LYS A 45 6.80 8.32 16.43
CA LYS A 45 6.68 7.27 17.45
C LYS A 45 7.67 6.12 17.23
N PHE A 46 7.95 5.76 15.98
CA PHE A 46 8.85 4.67 15.62
C PHE A 46 10.29 5.14 15.29
N GLY A 47 10.62 6.41 15.47
CA GLY A 47 11.97 6.94 15.22
C GLY A 47 12.42 6.87 13.74
N LEU A 48 11.47 7.01 12.79
CA LEU A 48 11.74 6.79 11.37
C LEU A 48 11.87 8.08 10.55
N GLN A 49 12.21 9.22 11.18
CA GLN A 49 12.22 10.52 10.54
C GLN A 49 13.17 10.59 9.34
N GLU A 50 14.31 9.91 9.40
CA GLU A 50 15.33 9.89 8.35
C GLU A 50 15.04 8.86 7.23
N ARG A 51 14.17 7.89 7.48
CA ARG A 51 13.93 6.77 6.56
C ARG A 51 12.53 6.71 5.98
N LEU A 52 11.57 7.44 6.54
CA LEU A 52 10.20 7.52 6.06
C LEU A 52 9.87 8.96 5.66
N THR A 53 9.85 9.24 4.38
CA THR A 53 9.44 10.54 3.82
C THR A 53 7.94 10.55 3.56
N VAL A 54 7.24 11.58 4.05
CA VAL A 54 5.79 11.76 3.84
C VAL A 54 5.56 12.81 2.75
N LYS A 55 4.86 12.42 1.69
CA LYS A 55 4.52 13.27 0.55
C LYS A 55 3.00 13.48 0.47
N HIS A 56 2.57 14.74 0.45
CA HIS A 56 1.17 15.11 0.25
C HIS A 56 0.88 15.30 -1.24
N GLY A 57 -0.06 14.56 -1.78
CA GLY A 57 -0.51 14.69 -3.17
C GLY A 57 -0.76 13.38 -3.88
N ASN A 58 -0.82 13.44 -5.20
CA ASN A 58 -1.00 12.30 -6.09
C ASN A 58 0.35 11.82 -6.60
N ILE A 59 0.47 10.51 -6.79
CA ILE A 59 1.71 9.91 -7.31
C ILE A 59 2.05 10.43 -8.71
N GLU A 60 1.07 10.71 -9.55
CA GLU A 60 1.26 11.20 -10.93
C GLU A 60 2.07 12.50 -10.99
N THR A 61 1.93 13.35 -9.97
CA THR A 61 2.67 14.62 -9.88
C THR A 61 3.98 14.50 -9.13
N ILE A 62 4.10 13.52 -8.24
CA ILE A 62 5.24 13.37 -7.31
C ILE A 62 6.29 12.40 -7.84
N ALA A 63 5.90 11.42 -8.64
CA ALA A 63 6.74 10.30 -9.05
C ALA A 63 8.10 10.71 -9.66
N LYS A 64 8.12 11.79 -10.45
CA LYS A 64 9.32 12.31 -11.10
C LYS A 64 10.41 12.77 -10.13
N ASP A 65 10.02 13.15 -8.91
CA ASP A 65 10.91 13.66 -7.88
C ASP A 65 11.31 12.57 -6.86
N LEU A 66 10.94 11.31 -7.12
CA LEU A 66 11.24 10.18 -6.24
C LEU A 66 12.30 9.27 -6.85
N PRO A 67 13.13 8.62 -6.03
CA PRO A 67 14.04 7.59 -6.51
C PRO A 67 13.25 6.39 -7.04
N THR A 68 13.82 5.68 -8.03
CA THR A 68 13.23 4.46 -8.59
C THR A 68 12.91 3.46 -7.48
N PRO A 69 11.68 2.92 -7.40
CA PRO A 69 11.30 2.01 -6.32
C PRO A 69 11.78 0.58 -6.58
N ASN A 70 12.18 -0.11 -5.51
CA ASN A 70 12.35 -1.57 -5.50
C ASN A 70 11.04 -2.28 -5.18
N ALA A 71 10.13 -1.59 -4.50
CA ALA A 71 8.79 -2.06 -4.19
C ALA A 71 7.77 -0.92 -4.27
N VAL A 72 6.57 -1.25 -4.73
CA VAL A 72 5.41 -0.35 -4.69
C VAL A 72 4.25 -1.06 -4.00
N PHE A 73 3.63 -0.40 -3.03
CA PHE A 73 2.37 -0.80 -2.44
C PHE A 73 1.27 0.19 -2.80
N ILE A 74 0.10 -0.30 -3.20
CA ILE A 74 -1.08 0.53 -3.45
C ILE A 74 -2.19 0.09 -2.48
N GLY A 75 -2.46 0.93 -1.49
CA GLY A 75 -3.43 0.67 -0.42
C GLY A 75 -4.85 1.18 -0.71
N GLY A 76 -5.03 1.99 -1.74
CA GLY A 76 -6.33 2.55 -2.13
C GLY A 76 -6.24 3.47 -3.34
N GLY A 77 -7.40 3.77 -3.94
CA GLY A 77 -7.48 4.64 -5.12
C GLY A 77 -6.86 4.04 -6.38
N VAL A 78 -6.83 2.70 -6.49
CA VAL A 78 -6.24 2.01 -7.64
C VAL A 78 -7.07 2.25 -8.91
N THR A 79 -6.38 2.63 -9.98
CA THR A 79 -6.92 2.76 -11.34
C THR A 79 -6.06 1.98 -12.33
N SER A 80 -6.60 1.70 -13.53
CA SER A 80 -5.83 1.04 -14.58
C SER A 80 -4.59 1.85 -14.96
N ASP A 81 -4.74 3.17 -15.09
CA ASP A 81 -3.66 4.08 -15.49
C ASP A 81 -2.56 4.13 -14.43
N LEU A 82 -2.94 4.20 -13.14
CA LEU A 82 -1.98 4.13 -12.05
C LEU A 82 -1.14 2.85 -12.10
N ILE A 83 -1.78 1.69 -12.32
CA ILE A 83 -1.07 0.41 -12.44
C ILE A 83 -0.06 0.45 -13.59
N TYR A 84 -0.47 0.94 -14.76
CA TYR A 84 0.44 1.04 -15.92
C TYR A 84 1.60 2.00 -15.68
N GLN A 85 1.33 3.16 -15.06
CA GLN A 85 2.38 4.11 -14.71
C GLN A 85 3.39 3.51 -13.74
N VAL A 86 2.90 2.80 -12.70
CA VAL A 86 3.77 2.12 -11.73
C VAL A 86 4.60 1.03 -12.40
N ILE A 87 4.00 0.17 -13.23
CA ILE A 87 4.75 -0.90 -13.93
C ILE A 87 5.87 -0.33 -14.81
N LYS A 88 5.65 0.83 -15.46
CA LYS A 88 6.67 1.48 -16.31
C LYS A 88 7.90 1.98 -15.53
N VAL A 89 7.74 2.34 -14.27
CA VAL A 89 8.85 2.86 -13.44
C VAL A 89 9.53 1.78 -12.60
N LEU A 90 8.95 0.59 -12.51
CA LEU A 90 9.57 -0.54 -11.83
C LEU A 90 10.81 -1.05 -12.59
N GLY A 91 11.93 -1.14 -11.90
CA GLY A 91 13.14 -1.76 -12.40
C GLY A 91 13.05 -3.30 -12.39
N LYS A 92 14.08 -3.97 -12.90
CA LYS A 92 14.20 -5.45 -12.82
C LYS A 92 14.18 -5.90 -11.34
N ASN A 93 13.53 -7.02 -11.08
CA ASN A 93 13.39 -7.62 -9.75
C ASN A 93 12.61 -6.76 -8.74
N SER A 94 11.89 -5.75 -9.19
CA SER A 94 11.02 -4.95 -8.34
C SER A 94 9.68 -5.64 -8.07
N ARG A 95 8.97 -5.20 -7.03
CA ARG A 95 7.73 -5.82 -6.55
C ARG A 95 6.60 -4.80 -6.55
N LEU A 96 5.43 -5.20 -7.02
CA LEU A 96 4.18 -4.46 -6.89
C LEU A 96 3.20 -5.28 -6.06
N VAL A 97 2.60 -4.67 -5.04
CA VAL A 97 1.51 -5.26 -4.24
C VAL A 97 0.36 -4.28 -4.18
N ILE A 98 -0.85 -4.75 -4.51
CA ILE A 98 -2.06 -3.93 -4.51
C ILE A 98 -3.13 -4.64 -3.70
N ASN A 99 -3.76 -3.91 -2.78
CA ASN A 99 -4.93 -4.35 -2.03
C ASN A 99 -6.19 -3.65 -2.54
N ALA A 100 -7.26 -4.42 -2.74
CA ALA A 100 -8.56 -3.93 -3.17
C ALA A 100 -9.68 -4.47 -2.29
N VAL A 101 -10.58 -3.57 -1.84
CA VAL A 101 -11.74 -3.92 -1.01
C VAL A 101 -13.07 -3.73 -1.73
N THR A 102 -13.15 -2.83 -2.74
CA THR A 102 -14.37 -2.61 -3.52
C THR A 102 -14.46 -3.58 -4.69
N LEU A 103 -15.68 -3.91 -5.12
CA LEU A 103 -15.91 -4.84 -6.22
C LEU A 103 -15.27 -4.36 -7.53
N GLU A 104 -15.33 -3.05 -7.80
CA GLU A 104 -14.73 -2.44 -9.00
C GLU A 104 -13.20 -2.62 -8.99
N SER A 105 -12.57 -2.33 -7.87
CA SER A 105 -11.12 -2.51 -7.71
C SER A 105 -10.73 -3.99 -7.76
N GLN A 106 -11.52 -4.88 -7.18
CA GLN A 106 -11.30 -6.33 -7.24
C GLN A 106 -11.40 -6.86 -8.68
N ALA A 107 -12.41 -6.41 -9.44
CA ALA A 107 -12.56 -6.75 -10.86
C ALA A 107 -11.37 -6.24 -11.69
N LEU A 108 -10.87 -5.03 -11.40
CA LEU A 108 -9.68 -4.49 -12.04
C LEU A 108 -8.44 -5.37 -11.74
N LEU A 109 -8.21 -5.76 -10.48
CA LEU A 109 -7.08 -6.61 -10.13
C LEU A 109 -7.17 -8.00 -10.78
N LEU A 110 -8.37 -8.60 -10.90
CA LEU A 110 -8.56 -9.84 -11.62
C LEU A 110 -8.17 -9.71 -13.10
N LYS A 111 -8.56 -8.59 -13.75
CA LYS A 111 -8.18 -8.29 -15.13
C LYS A 111 -6.67 -8.16 -15.29
N LYS A 112 -6.00 -7.44 -14.36
CA LYS A 112 -4.54 -7.26 -14.38
C LYS A 112 -3.78 -8.55 -14.09
N TYR A 113 -4.27 -9.37 -13.18
CA TYR A 113 -3.74 -10.71 -12.94
C TYR A 113 -3.78 -11.58 -14.21
N LYS A 114 -4.90 -11.58 -14.95
CA LYS A 114 -5.00 -12.32 -16.22
C LYS A 114 -4.04 -11.78 -17.29
N GLN A 115 -3.76 -10.47 -17.28
CA GLN A 115 -2.91 -9.80 -18.26
C GLN A 115 -1.40 -9.98 -17.98
N PHE A 116 -1.00 -9.83 -16.71
CA PHE A 116 0.41 -9.77 -16.29
C PHE A 116 0.87 -10.99 -15.49
N GLY A 117 -0.04 -11.87 -15.11
CA GLY A 117 0.28 -12.97 -14.19
C GLY A 117 0.51 -12.48 -12.76
N GLY A 118 1.45 -13.11 -12.05
CA GLY A 118 1.72 -12.84 -10.65
C GLY A 118 0.91 -13.74 -9.72
N ASN A 119 0.57 -13.24 -8.53
CA ASN A 119 -0.18 -13.98 -7.52
C ASN A 119 -1.42 -13.18 -7.09
N LEU A 120 -2.59 -13.80 -7.11
CA LEU A 120 -3.85 -13.21 -6.66
C LEU A 120 -4.38 -13.99 -5.46
N LYS A 121 -4.61 -13.29 -4.34
CA LYS A 121 -5.10 -13.88 -3.09
C LYS A 121 -6.36 -13.17 -2.61
N LYS A 122 -7.29 -13.92 -2.03
CA LYS A 122 -8.40 -13.39 -1.24
C LYS A 122 -8.12 -13.60 0.23
N ILE A 123 -8.19 -12.52 1.02
CA ILE A 123 -7.90 -12.52 2.44
C ILE A 123 -9.19 -12.17 3.18
N ASN A 124 -9.64 -13.09 4.05
CA ASN A 124 -10.80 -12.92 4.91
C ASN A 124 -10.34 -12.94 6.37
N ILE A 125 -10.68 -11.91 7.11
CA ILE A 125 -10.31 -11.79 8.52
C ILE A 125 -11.57 -11.53 9.33
N SER A 126 -11.75 -12.25 10.42
CA SER A 126 -12.77 -11.96 11.43
C SER A 126 -12.11 -11.68 12.77
N LYS A 127 -12.70 -10.78 13.55
CA LYS A 127 -12.23 -10.44 14.90
C LYS A 127 -13.35 -10.70 15.91
N PRO A 128 -13.03 -11.10 17.13
CA PRO A 128 -14.02 -11.22 18.18
C PRO A 128 -14.61 -9.82 18.51
N LYS A 129 -15.93 -9.75 18.65
CA LYS A 129 -16.67 -8.53 19.01
C LYS A 129 -17.69 -8.86 20.10
N PRO A 130 -17.78 -8.06 21.20
CA PRO A 130 -18.79 -8.23 22.21
C PRO A 130 -20.20 -7.97 21.67
N ILE A 131 -21.17 -8.79 22.10
CA ILE A 131 -22.59 -8.59 21.86
C ILE A 131 -23.40 -9.16 23.04
N GLY A 132 -24.20 -8.34 23.76
CA GLY A 132 -25.11 -8.78 24.81
C GLY A 132 -24.48 -9.71 25.85
N GLY A 133 -23.30 -9.40 26.39
CA GLY A 133 -22.56 -10.24 27.35
C GLY A 133 -21.91 -11.50 26.78
N LYS A 134 -21.97 -11.70 25.46
CA LYS A 134 -21.33 -12.80 24.71
C LYS A 134 -20.36 -12.24 23.69
N THR A 135 -19.68 -13.12 22.93
CA THR A 135 -18.74 -12.72 21.88
C THR A 135 -19.13 -13.39 20.56
N ILE A 136 -19.08 -12.61 19.47
CA ILE A 136 -19.28 -13.11 18.10
C ILE A 136 -18.05 -12.86 17.25
N TRP A 137 -17.92 -13.57 16.14
CA TRP A 137 -16.98 -13.26 15.07
C TRP A 137 -17.55 -12.16 14.18
N SER A 138 -16.85 -11.03 14.09
CA SER A 138 -17.20 -9.90 13.20
C SER A 138 -16.25 -9.89 12.01
N ALA A 139 -16.79 -10.14 10.81
CA ALA A 139 -16.02 -10.10 9.59
C ALA A 139 -15.52 -8.69 9.27
N GLN A 140 -14.27 -8.60 8.87
CA GLN A 140 -13.68 -7.39 8.26
C GLN A 140 -13.97 -7.38 6.75
N TYR A 141 -13.72 -6.24 6.08
CA TYR A 141 -13.81 -6.20 4.63
C TYR A 141 -12.86 -7.24 4.00
N ASN A 142 -13.38 -7.99 3.03
CA ASN A 142 -12.59 -8.93 2.26
C ASN A 142 -11.59 -8.15 1.40
N ILE A 143 -10.35 -8.58 1.40
CA ILE A 143 -9.28 -7.98 0.61
C ILE A 143 -8.93 -8.92 -0.52
N ILE A 144 -8.92 -8.43 -1.76
CA ILE A 144 -8.19 -9.06 -2.85
C ILE A 144 -6.82 -8.41 -2.91
N GLN A 145 -5.78 -9.21 -2.82
CA GLN A 145 -4.40 -8.79 -2.98
C GLN A 145 -3.83 -9.36 -4.26
N TRP A 146 -3.32 -8.50 -5.13
CA TRP A 146 -2.52 -8.90 -6.28
C TRP A 146 -1.07 -8.51 -6.06
N SER A 147 -0.15 -9.47 -6.26
CA SER A 147 1.28 -9.21 -6.23
C SER A 147 1.92 -9.63 -7.55
N PHE A 148 2.81 -8.77 -8.04
CA PHE A 148 3.50 -8.91 -9.31
C PHE A 148 5.00 -8.60 -9.10
N LYS A 149 5.87 -9.34 -9.79
CA LYS A 149 7.32 -9.13 -9.81
C LYS A 149 7.78 -8.96 -11.25
N THR A 150 8.57 -7.90 -11.50
CA THR A 150 9.21 -7.65 -12.80
C THR A 150 10.42 -8.53 -13.03
#